data_956643276b9a37f6c8cc9a9f4fe1b035
#
_entry.id   956643276b9a37f6c8cc9a9f4fe1b035
#
_cell.length_a   1.000
_cell.length_b   1.000
_cell.length_c   1.000
_cell.angle_alpha   90.00
_cell.angle_beta   90.00
_cell.angle_gamma   90.00
#
_symmetry.space_group_name_H-M   'P 1'
#
loop_
_entity.id
_entity.type
_entity.pdbx_description
1 polymer ?
#
loop_
_entity_poly.entity_id
_entity_poly.type
_entity_poly.pdbx_seq_one_letter_code
_entity_poly.pdbx_strand_id
1 'polypeptide(L)' 'MRFECECGKVLSNSQHPDIDFRIYSDEEWINIVEDESITEPLLIPYPEHTAWLCPKCKRIHIWKTGEFKRVALYELKE' A
#
# COMPACT_ATOMS: atom_id res chain seq x y z
N MET A 1 -0.49 -3.41 11.99
CA MET A 1 -1.53 -4.22 11.35
C MET A 1 -0.99 -5.57 10.94
N ARG A 2 -1.76 -6.61 11.11
CA ARG A 2 -1.42 -7.98 10.72
C ARG A 2 -2.50 -8.54 9.82
N PHE A 3 -2.09 -9.35 8.86
CA PHE A 3 -3.02 -9.94 7.90
C PHE A 3 -2.47 -11.29 7.43
N GLU A 4 -3.33 -12.30 7.36
CA GLU A 4 -2.96 -13.60 6.84
C GLU A 4 -3.27 -13.69 5.35
N CYS A 5 -2.20 -13.91 4.56
CA CYS A 5 -2.33 -14.12 3.12
C CYS A 5 -2.98 -15.47 2.83
N GLU A 6 -3.61 -15.63 1.68
CA GLU A 6 -4.24 -16.88 1.24
C GLU A 6 -3.24 -18.05 1.21
N CYS A 7 -1.93 -17.77 1.07
CA CYS A 7 -0.89 -18.80 1.13
C CYS A 7 -0.55 -19.25 2.56
N GLY A 8 -1.16 -18.65 3.58
CA GLY A 8 -0.95 -18.97 4.98
C GLY A 8 0.11 -18.13 5.69
N LYS A 9 0.87 -17.31 4.96
CA LYS A 9 1.87 -16.44 5.59
C LYS A 9 1.18 -15.25 6.26
N VAL A 10 1.58 -14.96 7.51
CA VAL A 10 1.12 -13.77 8.22
C VAL A 10 1.98 -12.58 7.82
N LEU A 11 1.34 -11.54 7.32
CA LEU A 11 2.00 -10.30 6.90
C LEU A 11 1.89 -9.24 8.00
N SER A 12 2.96 -8.48 8.22
CA SER A 12 2.98 -7.40 9.19
C SER A 12 3.86 -6.26 8.69
N ASN A 13 3.31 -5.06 8.60
CA ASN A 13 4.06 -3.89 8.17
C ASN A 13 4.97 -3.33 9.26
N SER A 14 4.79 -3.73 10.52
CA SER A 14 5.65 -3.28 11.61
C SER A 14 6.98 -4.02 11.65
N GLN A 15 7.02 -5.26 11.15
CA GLN A 15 8.24 -6.08 11.11
C GLN A 15 8.89 -6.11 9.73
N HIS A 16 8.10 -5.91 8.69
CA HIS A 16 8.55 -5.99 7.30
C HIS A 16 8.04 -4.78 6.53
N PRO A 17 8.72 -3.62 6.64
CA PRO A 17 8.26 -2.39 5.96
C PRO A 17 8.28 -2.48 4.43
N ASP A 18 9.00 -3.44 3.87
CA ASP A 18 9.05 -3.69 2.43
C ASP A 18 7.81 -4.42 1.89
N ILE A 19 6.87 -4.79 2.74
CA ILE A 19 5.60 -5.41 2.36
C ILE A 19 4.56 -4.35 1.98
N ASP A 20 4.58 -3.21 2.67
CA ASP A 20 3.58 -2.15 2.57
C ASP A 20 4.03 -1.08 1.56
N PHE A 21 3.25 -0.92 0.49
CA PHE A 21 3.52 0.05 -0.57
C PHE A 21 2.42 1.09 -0.63
N ARG A 22 2.79 2.34 -0.87
CA ARG A 22 1.85 3.43 -1.09
C ARG A 22 1.62 3.59 -2.59
N ILE A 23 0.37 3.61 -3.00
CA ILE A 23 0.00 3.71 -4.42
C ILE A 23 -0.64 5.08 -4.66
N TYR A 24 -0.02 5.87 -5.53
CA TYR A 24 -0.55 7.17 -5.93
C TYR A 24 -0.97 7.13 -7.39
N SER A 25 -2.16 7.66 -7.70
CA SER A 25 -2.52 7.93 -9.08
C SER A 25 -1.72 9.14 -9.58
N ASP A 26 -1.62 9.30 -10.89
CA ASP A 26 -0.94 10.47 -11.47
C ASP A 26 -1.58 11.77 -10.98
N GLU A 27 -2.90 11.79 -10.88
CA GLU A 27 -3.63 12.97 -10.37
C GLU A 27 -3.26 13.29 -8.93
N GLU A 28 -3.24 12.29 -8.06
CA GLU A 28 -2.82 12.47 -6.67
C GLU A 28 -1.38 12.99 -6.58
N TRP A 29 -0.49 12.41 -7.39
CA TRP A 29 0.92 12.79 -7.39
C TRP A 29 1.14 14.20 -7.90
N ILE A 30 0.44 14.60 -8.98
CA ILE A 30 0.52 15.96 -9.52
C ILE A 30 0.06 16.98 -8.48
N ASN A 31 -1.03 16.70 -7.77
CA ASN A 31 -1.51 17.57 -6.70
C ASN A 31 -0.49 17.74 -5.58
N ILE A 32 0.25 16.69 -5.25
CA ILE A 32 1.31 16.75 -4.23
C ILE A 32 2.47 17.61 -4.72
N VAL A 33 2.91 17.39 -5.96
CA VAL A 33 4.06 18.11 -6.53
C VAL A 33 3.77 19.61 -6.67
N GLU A 34 2.53 19.97 -7.00
CA GLU A 34 2.12 21.37 -7.17
C GLU A 34 1.75 22.07 -5.87
N ASP A 35 1.67 21.35 -4.76
CA ASP A 35 1.30 21.91 -3.45
C ASP A 35 2.53 22.55 -2.79
N GLU A 36 2.55 23.87 -2.75
CA GLU A 36 3.65 24.63 -2.16
C GLU A 36 3.74 24.51 -0.65
N SER A 37 2.68 24.04 0.03
CA SER A 37 2.69 23.84 1.48
C SER A 37 3.44 22.57 1.88
N ILE A 38 3.71 21.67 0.95
CA ILE A 38 4.45 20.45 1.20
C ILE A 38 5.94 20.74 1.03
N THR A 39 6.60 21.06 2.14
CA THR A 39 8.02 21.42 2.18
C THR A 39 8.91 20.29 2.68
N GLU A 40 8.32 19.25 3.28
CA GLU A 40 9.04 18.12 3.85
C GLU A 40 8.35 16.81 3.46
N PRO A 41 9.12 15.69 3.33
CA PRO A 41 8.53 14.39 3.00
C PRO A 41 7.42 13.93 3.95
N LEU A 42 7.50 14.32 5.23
CA LEU A 42 6.51 13.96 6.24
C LEU A 42 5.16 14.64 6.03
N LEU A 43 5.11 15.71 5.23
CA LEU A 43 3.88 16.42 4.91
C LEU A 43 3.14 15.83 3.70
N ILE A 44 3.75 14.87 3.03
CA ILE A 44 3.12 14.19 1.89
C ILE A 44 1.93 13.37 2.41
N PRO A 45 0.70 13.61 1.90
CA PRO A 45 -0.47 12.89 2.39
C PRO A 45 -0.43 11.41 1.97
N TYR A 46 -1.13 10.57 2.74
CA TYR A 46 -1.30 9.18 2.36
C TYR A 46 -2.15 9.07 1.10
N PRO A 47 -1.86 8.09 0.23
CA PRO A 47 -2.69 7.87 -0.96
C PRO A 47 -4.06 7.29 -0.58
N GLU A 48 -4.97 7.30 -1.54
CA GLU A 48 -6.29 6.68 -1.34
C GLU A 48 -6.17 5.15 -1.15
N HIS A 49 -5.18 4.54 -1.81
CA HIS A 49 -4.97 3.09 -1.72
C HIS A 49 -3.54 2.75 -1.32
N THR A 50 -3.42 1.65 -0.58
CA THR A 50 -2.13 1.04 -0.26
C THR A 50 -2.13 -0.41 -0.70
N ALA A 51 -0.95 -0.96 -0.94
CA ALA A 51 -0.79 -2.34 -1.39
C ALA A 51 0.14 -3.10 -0.44
N TRP A 52 -0.19 -4.36 -0.19
CA TRP A 52 0.66 -5.29 0.55
C TRP A 52 1.09 -6.41 -0.38
N LEU A 53 2.40 -6.61 -0.51
CA LEU A 53 2.98 -7.67 -1.32
C LEU A 53 3.42 -8.82 -0.42
N CYS A 54 2.87 -10.02 -0.64
CA CYS A 54 3.33 -11.21 0.06
C CYS A 54 4.66 -11.68 -0.56
N PRO A 55 5.75 -11.75 0.23
CA PRO A 55 7.04 -12.16 -0.32
C PRO A 55 7.10 -13.65 -0.66
N LYS A 56 6.18 -14.46 -0.11
CA LYS A 56 6.15 -15.90 -0.34
C LYS A 56 5.47 -16.29 -1.64
N CYS A 57 4.23 -15.81 -1.85
CA CYS A 57 3.42 -16.20 -3.02
C CYS A 57 3.27 -15.10 -4.06
N LYS A 58 3.78 -13.90 -3.77
CA LYS A 58 3.75 -12.73 -4.67
C LYS A 58 2.34 -12.20 -4.95
N ARG A 59 1.36 -12.53 -4.11
CA ARG A 59 0.04 -11.92 -4.20
C ARG A 59 0.12 -10.46 -3.73
N ILE A 60 -0.65 -9.60 -4.38
CA ILE A 60 -0.75 -8.18 -4.03
C ILE A 60 -2.16 -7.92 -3.51
N HIS A 61 -2.24 -7.42 -2.28
CA HIS A 61 -3.50 -7.06 -1.63
C HIS A 61 -3.65 -5.54 -1.65
N ILE A 62 -4.75 -5.04 -2.20
CA ILE A 62 -5.01 -3.60 -2.28
C ILE A 62 -6.02 -3.23 -1.20
N TRP A 63 -5.67 -2.23 -0.40
CA TRP A 63 -6.48 -1.71 0.70
C TRP A 63 -6.83 -0.25 0.46
N LYS A 64 -8.01 0.16 0.90
CA LYS A 64 -8.33 1.57 0.97
C LYS A 64 -7.73 2.15 2.24
N THR A 65 -6.97 3.24 2.12
CA THR A 65 -6.28 3.86 3.25
C THR A 65 -7.27 4.26 4.34
N GLY A 66 -6.97 3.88 5.58
CA GLY A 66 -7.83 4.15 6.73
C GLY A 66 -8.92 3.12 6.95
N GLU A 67 -9.08 2.16 6.05
CA GLU A 67 -10.04 1.07 6.21
C GLU A 67 -9.30 -0.27 6.28
N PHE A 68 -9.82 -1.21 7.07
CA PHE A 68 -9.25 -2.54 7.20
C PHE A 68 -9.92 -3.54 6.24
N LYS A 69 -10.43 -3.03 5.13
CA LYS A 69 -11.13 -3.83 4.15
C LYS A 69 -10.33 -3.91 2.85
N ARG A 70 -10.01 -5.12 2.43
CA ARG A 70 -9.34 -5.35 1.15
C ARG A 70 -10.30 -5.06 -0.01
N VAL A 71 -9.87 -4.21 -0.94
CA VAL A 71 -10.71 -3.86 -2.11
C VAL A 71 -10.34 -4.68 -3.35
N ALA A 72 -9.12 -5.24 -3.41
CA ALA A 72 -8.69 -6.06 -4.54
C ALA A 72 -7.59 -7.04 -4.12
N LEU A 73 -7.50 -8.15 -4.84
CA LEU A 73 -6.45 -9.15 -4.70
C LEU A 73 -5.95 -9.51 -6.09
N TYR A 74 -4.64 -9.42 -6.28
CA TYR A 74 -3.98 -9.81 -7.53
C TYR A 74 -3.01 -10.95 -7.27
N GLU A 75 -3.06 -11.96 -8.14
CA GLU A 75 -2.19 -13.11 -8.06
C GLU A 75 -1.18 -13.07 -9.22
N LEU A 76 0.04 -13.55 -8.93
CA LEU A 76 1.05 -13.68 -9.98
C LEU A 76 0.60 -14.77 -10.96
N LYS A 77 0.52 -14.39 -12.22
CA LYS A 77 0.14 -15.30 -13.29
C LYS A 77 1.40 -15.68 -14.08
N GLU A 78 1.75 -16.94 -14.02
CA GLU A 78 2.89 -17.49 -14.72
C GLU A 78 2.52 -18.03 -16.10
#